data_b634aa9809d3c0bb916f60c7d34d4119
#
_entry.id   b634aa9809d3c0bb916f60c7d34d4119
#
_cell.length_a   1.000
_cell.length_b   1.000
_cell.length_c   1.000
_cell.angle_alpha   90.00
_cell.angle_beta   90.00
_cell.angle_gamma   90.00
#
_symmetry.space_group_name_H-M   'P 1'
#
loop_
_entity.id
_entity.type
_entity.pdbx_description
1 polymer ?
#
loop_
_entity_poly.entity_id
_entity_poly.type
_entity_poly.pdbx_seq_one_letter_code
_entity_poly.pdbx_strand_id
1 'polypeptide(L)'
;MTEPQVLPDGARVVVAGLGVTGRAVVAALSGRAASVVTVDGRADDADVRDGDDPAVAQRVVAGADLVVASPGWAPSTPLLTAARAAGVPVWSEIELAWRLRVARAGARGPAPWLAVTGTNGKTTTVEMLASILTAAGLRAAAVGNVGTPVVEAAQDPSLDVLAVELSSFQLHHTLTTSFEAAAVLNVAADHLDWHGSLDAYVADKGRIYARAQVACVYNVADPRTEQLVRDADVTEGALAVGFTLGAPGPGQLGVVEDVLVDRAFHAEPGARDRQRTAAELGTLADLAHLAPGAVAGTGGTPVVPPHVVANALAAAALARAHGVPASAVRDGLRAFRPGAHRIARVRELDGVAWVDDSKATNAHAAAASLAAYAPGTVVWVAGGLAKGASFDALVADRADRLRAAVVIGVDQEPIRGALARHAPEIPVVAVDPGDTGSVMRRAVAAARDLARPGDTVLLAPAGASMDQFASYAQRGEAFATAVAEL
;
A
#
# COMPACT_ATOMS: atom_id res chain seq x y z
N MET A 1 20.36 0.65 -26.79
CA MET A 1 20.11 0.12 -25.42
C MET A 1 20.21 -1.39 -25.52
N THR A 2 21.21 -2.01 -24.90
CA THR A 2 21.30 -3.48 -24.77
C THR A 2 20.09 -3.97 -24.01
N GLU A 3 19.38 -4.97 -24.55
CA GLU A 3 18.30 -5.66 -23.83
C GLU A 3 18.79 -6.04 -22.43
N PRO A 4 17.99 -5.84 -21.37
CA PRO A 4 18.38 -6.26 -20.04
C PRO A 4 18.64 -7.75 -20.07
N GLN A 5 19.85 -8.14 -19.66
CA GLN A 5 20.26 -9.54 -19.63
C GLN A 5 19.22 -10.33 -18.81
N VAL A 6 18.46 -11.20 -19.47
CA VAL A 6 17.72 -12.29 -18.86
C VAL A 6 18.73 -13.09 -18.03
N LEU A 7 18.30 -13.83 -17.01
CA LEU A 7 19.19 -14.69 -16.21
C LEU A 7 20.34 -15.27 -17.06
N PRO A 8 21.59 -15.24 -16.58
CA PRO A 8 22.67 -15.90 -17.28
C PRO A 8 22.31 -17.37 -17.55
N ASP A 9 22.60 -17.88 -18.74
CA ASP A 9 22.41 -19.29 -19.04
C ASP A 9 23.14 -20.16 -18.01
N GLY A 10 22.43 -21.11 -17.41
CA GLY A 10 23.00 -21.95 -16.37
C GLY A 10 23.22 -21.28 -15.00
N ALA A 11 22.54 -20.18 -14.72
CA ALA A 11 22.68 -19.47 -13.44
C ALA A 11 22.32 -20.34 -12.22
N ARG A 12 23.12 -20.23 -11.20
CA ARG A 12 22.85 -20.78 -9.85
C ARG A 12 22.25 -19.68 -8.99
N VAL A 13 20.98 -19.84 -8.61
CA VAL A 13 20.21 -18.81 -7.96
C VAL A 13 19.93 -19.19 -6.51
N VAL A 14 20.16 -18.27 -5.59
CA VAL A 14 19.72 -18.38 -4.20
C VAL A 14 18.42 -17.59 -4.03
N VAL A 15 17.39 -18.23 -3.48
CA VAL A 15 16.12 -17.57 -3.15
C VAL A 15 15.99 -17.41 -1.65
N ALA A 16 16.02 -16.17 -1.18
CA ALA A 16 15.90 -15.82 0.22
C ALA A 16 14.45 -15.54 0.60
N GLY A 17 13.87 -16.43 1.41
CA GLY A 17 12.47 -16.41 1.84
C GLY A 17 11.55 -17.27 0.97
N LEU A 18 10.79 -18.18 1.61
CA LEU A 18 9.83 -19.11 0.99
C LEU A 18 8.38 -18.81 1.36
N GLY A 19 8.04 -17.54 1.60
CA GLY A 19 6.65 -17.10 1.62
C GLY A 19 6.01 -17.19 0.24
N VAL A 20 4.81 -16.62 0.08
CA VAL A 20 4.06 -16.62 -1.21
C VAL A 20 4.94 -16.16 -2.37
N THR A 21 5.62 -15.03 -2.20
CA THR A 21 6.51 -14.44 -3.22
C THR A 21 7.69 -15.33 -3.56
N GLY A 22 8.37 -15.89 -2.56
CA GLY A 22 9.54 -16.76 -2.80
C GLY A 22 9.19 -18.05 -3.53
N ARG A 23 8.06 -18.66 -3.20
CA ARG A 23 7.55 -19.84 -3.92
C ARG A 23 7.23 -19.53 -5.37
N ALA A 24 6.63 -18.37 -5.65
CA ALA A 24 6.38 -17.90 -7.01
C ALA A 24 7.70 -17.67 -7.79
N VAL A 25 8.71 -17.12 -7.12
CA VAL A 25 10.07 -16.96 -7.68
C VAL A 25 10.68 -18.32 -8.03
N VAL A 26 10.64 -19.31 -7.11
CA VAL A 26 11.15 -20.68 -7.37
C VAL A 26 10.45 -21.29 -8.57
N ALA A 27 9.12 -21.17 -8.65
CA ALA A 27 8.35 -21.67 -9.78
C ALA A 27 8.75 -21.00 -11.11
N ALA A 28 8.94 -19.68 -11.09
CA ALA A 28 9.37 -18.92 -12.28
C ALA A 28 10.79 -19.24 -12.74
N LEU A 29 11.67 -19.67 -11.84
CA LEU A 29 13.04 -20.08 -12.14
C LEU A 29 13.15 -21.51 -12.65
N SER A 30 12.10 -22.33 -12.49
CA SER A 30 12.09 -23.71 -12.93
C SER A 30 12.33 -23.82 -14.45
N GLY A 31 13.31 -24.61 -14.85
CA GLY A 31 13.74 -24.77 -16.23
C GLY A 31 14.50 -23.57 -16.82
N ARG A 32 14.76 -22.51 -16.02
CA ARG A 32 15.55 -21.32 -16.44
C ARG A 32 16.88 -21.23 -15.72
N ALA A 33 16.93 -21.60 -14.45
CA ALA A 33 18.16 -21.68 -13.66
C ALA A 33 18.74 -23.11 -13.71
N ALA A 34 20.07 -23.23 -13.64
CA ALA A 34 20.74 -24.54 -13.52
C ALA A 34 20.49 -25.17 -12.15
N SER A 35 20.46 -24.36 -11.12
CA SER A 35 20.06 -24.76 -9.77
C SER A 35 19.41 -23.61 -9.00
N VAL A 36 18.50 -23.94 -8.11
CA VAL A 36 17.90 -23.01 -7.15
C VAL A 36 18.15 -23.55 -5.76
N VAL A 37 18.71 -22.75 -4.88
CA VAL A 37 18.90 -23.04 -3.44
C VAL A 37 17.99 -22.10 -2.67
N THR A 38 17.13 -22.65 -1.84
CA THR A 38 16.16 -21.89 -1.04
C THR A 38 16.65 -21.71 0.39
N VAL A 39 16.51 -20.49 0.93
CA VAL A 39 16.94 -20.14 2.29
C VAL A 39 15.79 -19.53 3.06
N ASP A 40 15.31 -20.20 4.12
CA ASP A 40 14.25 -19.68 4.98
C ASP A 40 14.27 -20.39 6.36
N GLY A 41 14.39 -19.64 7.44
CA GLY A 41 14.42 -20.19 8.79
C GLY A 41 13.08 -20.71 9.32
N ARG A 42 11.97 -20.43 8.64
CA ARG A 42 10.60 -20.79 9.06
C ARG A 42 9.95 -21.84 8.17
N ALA A 43 10.41 -21.99 6.94
CA ALA A 43 9.85 -22.97 6.01
C ALA A 43 10.53 -24.32 6.20
N ASP A 44 9.73 -25.38 6.47
CA ASP A 44 10.25 -26.72 6.72
C ASP A 44 10.83 -27.37 5.46
N ASP A 45 10.45 -26.91 4.30
CA ASP A 45 10.88 -27.37 2.98
C ASP A 45 11.98 -26.51 2.35
N ALA A 46 12.61 -25.59 3.11
CA ALA A 46 13.79 -24.86 2.65
C ALA A 46 15.03 -25.76 2.63
N ASP A 47 15.87 -25.59 1.58
CA ASP A 47 17.16 -26.31 1.48
C ASP A 47 18.12 -25.92 2.60
N VAL A 48 18.07 -24.65 3.03
CA VAL A 48 18.91 -24.08 4.09
C VAL A 48 18.03 -23.31 5.07
N ARG A 49 18.09 -23.68 6.36
CA ARG A 49 17.30 -23.04 7.42
C ARG A 49 18.09 -22.05 8.27
N ASP A 50 19.41 -22.15 8.29
CA ASP A 50 20.31 -21.35 9.14
C ASP A 50 20.94 -20.18 8.37
N GLY A 51 20.17 -19.50 7.52
CA GLY A 51 20.65 -18.36 6.70
C GLY A 51 21.13 -17.15 7.50
N ASP A 52 20.81 -17.10 8.79
CA ASP A 52 21.30 -16.11 9.74
C ASP A 52 22.69 -16.43 10.33
N ASP A 53 23.22 -17.65 10.13
CA ASP A 53 24.60 -18.00 10.47
C ASP A 53 25.55 -17.45 9.39
N PRO A 54 26.51 -16.57 9.72
CA PRO A 54 27.42 -15.99 8.73
C PRO A 54 28.25 -17.02 7.96
N ALA A 55 28.62 -18.15 8.57
CA ALA A 55 29.41 -19.19 7.91
C ALA A 55 28.53 -19.99 6.93
N VAL A 56 27.27 -20.23 7.27
CA VAL A 56 26.28 -20.85 6.37
C VAL A 56 26.00 -19.90 5.21
N ALA A 57 25.73 -18.62 5.48
CA ALA A 57 25.49 -17.58 4.49
C ALA A 57 26.64 -17.51 3.46
N GLN A 58 27.89 -17.49 3.90
CA GLN A 58 29.06 -17.50 3.02
C GLN A 58 29.11 -18.74 2.13
N ARG A 59 28.84 -19.95 2.67
CA ARG A 59 28.84 -21.19 1.89
C ARG A 59 27.72 -21.21 0.84
N VAL A 60 26.54 -20.72 1.20
CA VAL A 60 25.37 -20.64 0.29
C VAL A 60 25.65 -19.71 -0.88
N VAL A 61 26.26 -18.57 -0.60
CA VAL A 61 26.58 -17.56 -1.60
C VAL A 61 27.79 -17.95 -2.45
N ALA A 62 28.70 -18.78 -1.91
CA ALA A 62 29.87 -19.24 -2.63
C ALA A 62 29.47 -20.03 -3.88
N GLY A 63 29.68 -19.41 -5.04
CA GLY A 63 29.31 -19.97 -6.34
C GLY A 63 27.87 -19.72 -6.77
N ALA A 64 27.11 -18.89 -6.08
CA ALA A 64 25.87 -18.34 -6.61
C ALA A 64 26.15 -17.22 -7.64
N ASP A 65 25.32 -17.16 -8.66
CA ASP A 65 25.39 -16.12 -9.69
C ASP A 65 24.39 -14.99 -9.42
N LEU A 66 23.37 -15.26 -8.57
CA LEU A 66 22.31 -14.33 -8.22
C LEU A 66 21.70 -14.71 -6.86
N VAL A 67 21.33 -13.72 -6.08
CA VAL A 67 20.42 -13.85 -4.93
C VAL A 67 19.11 -13.12 -5.26
N VAL A 68 17.97 -13.79 -5.13
CA VAL A 68 16.63 -13.15 -5.19
C VAL A 68 16.08 -13.08 -3.79
N ALA A 69 15.90 -11.85 -3.28
CA ALA A 69 15.49 -11.62 -1.90
C ALA A 69 14.00 -11.25 -1.81
N SER A 70 13.27 -11.97 -0.96
CA SER A 70 11.93 -11.58 -0.54
C SER A 70 11.96 -10.31 0.32
N PRO A 71 10.89 -9.47 0.34
CA PRO A 71 10.88 -8.17 1.00
C PRO A 71 11.22 -8.17 2.51
N GLY A 72 11.01 -9.30 3.19
CA GLY A 72 11.31 -9.43 4.63
C GLY A 72 12.80 -9.47 4.99
N TRP A 73 13.68 -9.69 4.02
CA TRP A 73 15.12 -9.80 4.24
C TRP A 73 15.77 -8.42 4.24
N ALA A 74 16.19 -7.95 5.41
CA ALA A 74 16.89 -6.67 5.52
C ALA A 74 18.30 -6.75 4.89
N PRO A 75 18.81 -5.65 4.30
CA PRO A 75 20.15 -5.61 3.68
C PRO A 75 21.30 -5.95 4.65
N SER A 76 21.06 -5.84 5.95
CA SER A 76 21.98 -6.15 7.03
C SER A 76 22.03 -7.64 7.41
N THR A 77 21.17 -8.49 6.86
CA THR A 77 21.18 -9.92 7.16
C THR A 77 22.49 -10.58 6.70
N PRO A 78 22.95 -11.63 7.37
CA PRO A 78 24.20 -12.33 7.04
C PRO A 78 24.24 -12.77 5.57
N LEU A 79 23.16 -13.33 5.04
CA LEU A 79 23.09 -13.80 3.64
C LEU A 79 23.30 -12.65 2.64
N LEU A 80 22.59 -11.51 2.80
CA LEU A 80 22.69 -10.38 1.88
C LEU A 80 24.02 -9.65 2.04
N THR A 81 24.57 -9.64 3.26
CA THR A 81 25.92 -9.12 3.55
C THR A 81 26.99 -9.97 2.87
N ALA A 82 26.88 -11.31 2.93
CA ALA A 82 27.79 -12.22 2.25
C ALA A 82 27.70 -12.07 0.72
N ALA A 83 26.49 -11.95 0.17
CA ALA A 83 26.28 -11.72 -1.28
C ALA A 83 26.98 -10.43 -1.73
N ARG A 84 26.81 -9.33 -1.00
CA ARG A 84 27.49 -8.06 -1.29
C ARG A 84 29.00 -8.19 -1.22
N ALA A 85 29.54 -8.85 -0.18
CA ALA A 85 30.97 -9.06 -0.01
C ALA A 85 31.58 -9.92 -1.13
N ALA A 86 30.81 -10.88 -1.65
CA ALA A 86 31.21 -11.75 -2.76
C ALA A 86 30.98 -11.13 -4.16
N GLY A 87 30.40 -9.93 -4.22
CA GLY A 87 30.04 -9.28 -5.52
C GLY A 87 28.89 -9.99 -6.24
N VAL A 88 28.11 -10.85 -5.55
CA VAL A 88 26.94 -11.52 -6.11
C VAL A 88 25.76 -10.54 -6.11
N PRO A 89 25.12 -10.29 -7.29
CA PRO A 89 23.99 -9.37 -7.38
C PRO A 89 22.81 -9.86 -6.53
N VAL A 90 22.11 -8.89 -5.93
CA VAL A 90 20.86 -9.14 -5.18
C VAL A 90 19.73 -8.43 -5.91
N TRP A 91 18.71 -9.17 -6.31
CA TRP A 91 17.49 -8.66 -6.93
C TRP A 91 16.29 -8.83 -6.01
N SER A 92 15.33 -7.91 -6.11
CA SER A 92 13.97 -8.19 -5.65
C SER A 92 13.25 -9.10 -6.64
N GLU A 93 12.15 -9.69 -6.20
CA GLU A 93 11.25 -10.42 -7.11
C GLU A 93 10.68 -9.50 -8.21
N ILE A 94 10.62 -8.18 -7.94
CA ILE A 94 10.19 -7.17 -8.92
C ILE A 94 11.19 -7.05 -10.07
N GLU A 95 12.47 -7.00 -9.73
CA GLU A 95 13.54 -6.98 -10.73
C GLU A 95 13.56 -8.27 -11.57
N LEU A 96 13.39 -9.41 -10.89
CA LEU A 96 13.30 -10.70 -11.58
C LEU A 96 12.07 -10.74 -12.50
N ALA A 97 10.89 -10.36 -11.99
CA ALA A 97 9.65 -10.30 -12.75
C ALA A 97 9.79 -9.39 -13.99
N TRP A 98 10.44 -8.23 -13.81
CA TRP A 98 10.72 -7.29 -14.91
C TRP A 98 11.55 -7.92 -16.01
N ARG A 99 12.53 -8.73 -15.67
CA ARG A 99 13.41 -9.41 -16.62
C ARG A 99 12.75 -10.63 -17.30
N LEU A 100 11.79 -11.27 -16.62
CA LEU A 100 11.07 -12.45 -17.12
C LEU A 100 9.76 -12.11 -17.85
N ARG A 101 9.45 -10.81 -18.07
CA ARG A 101 8.22 -10.40 -18.77
C ARG A 101 8.10 -11.03 -20.14
N VAL A 102 6.88 -11.46 -20.47
CA VAL A 102 6.55 -12.02 -21.77
C VAL A 102 5.76 -11.02 -22.63
N ALA A 103 5.84 -11.16 -23.94
CA ALA A 103 5.02 -10.36 -24.85
C ALA A 103 3.53 -10.68 -24.68
N ARG A 104 2.70 -9.66 -24.77
CA ARG A 104 1.24 -9.80 -24.73
C ARG A 104 0.74 -10.55 -25.95
N ALA A 105 -0.32 -11.32 -25.77
CA ALA A 105 -0.98 -12.01 -26.87
C ALA A 105 -1.52 -11.00 -27.92
N GLY A 106 -1.05 -11.14 -29.15
CA GLY A 106 -1.49 -10.26 -30.25
C GLY A 106 -0.93 -8.84 -30.26
N ALA A 107 0.02 -8.51 -29.38
CA ALA A 107 0.63 -7.18 -29.29
C ALA A 107 2.16 -7.25 -29.34
N ARG A 108 2.81 -6.09 -29.58
CA ARG A 108 4.27 -5.98 -29.48
C ARG A 108 4.70 -5.64 -28.06
N GLY A 109 5.53 -6.48 -27.47
CA GLY A 109 6.13 -6.26 -26.16
C GLY A 109 5.25 -6.64 -24.96
N PRO A 110 5.84 -6.61 -23.75
CA PRO A 110 5.18 -6.97 -22.49
C PRO A 110 4.08 -5.98 -22.09
N ALA A 111 3.24 -6.38 -21.13
CA ALA A 111 2.29 -5.49 -20.49
C ALA A 111 3.05 -4.32 -19.82
N PRO A 112 2.64 -3.05 -20.04
CA PRO A 112 3.18 -1.92 -19.31
C PRO A 112 2.77 -2.01 -17.82
N TRP A 113 3.62 -1.43 -16.96
CA TRP A 113 3.39 -1.40 -15.53
C TRP A 113 3.11 0.04 -15.06
N LEU A 114 2.01 0.22 -14.36
CA LEU A 114 1.65 1.45 -13.66
C LEU A 114 1.90 1.21 -12.17
N ALA A 115 2.93 1.83 -11.63
CA ALA A 115 3.47 1.49 -10.33
C ALA A 115 3.07 2.48 -9.24
N VAL A 116 2.78 1.98 -8.03
CA VAL A 116 2.38 2.78 -6.87
C VAL A 116 3.21 2.42 -5.65
N THR A 117 3.79 3.41 -4.99
CA THR A 117 4.35 3.30 -3.65
C THR A 117 3.87 4.44 -2.74
N GLY A 118 4.23 4.38 -1.48
CA GLY A 118 3.89 5.36 -0.45
C GLY A 118 3.92 4.68 0.92
N THR A 119 3.82 5.45 1.98
CA THR A 119 3.65 4.87 3.31
C THR A 119 2.26 4.27 3.42
N ASN A 120 1.22 5.01 3.03
CA ASN A 120 -0.18 4.61 3.10
C ASN A 120 -0.90 4.80 1.75
N GLY A 121 -2.07 4.16 1.61
CA GLY A 121 -2.95 4.32 0.44
C GLY A 121 -2.62 3.43 -0.77
N LYS A 122 -1.46 2.78 -0.80
CA LYS A 122 -0.96 1.98 -1.94
C LYS A 122 -2.00 1.00 -2.51
N THR A 123 -2.48 0.10 -1.68
CA THR A 123 -3.38 -0.97 -2.14
C THR A 123 -4.72 -0.41 -2.64
N THR A 124 -5.30 0.56 -1.93
CA THR A 124 -6.53 1.22 -2.37
C THR A 124 -6.33 1.90 -3.73
N THR A 125 -5.21 2.60 -3.91
CA THR A 125 -4.88 3.28 -5.18
C THR A 125 -4.70 2.27 -6.32
N VAL A 126 -3.97 1.17 -6.08
CA VAL A 126 -3.75 0.12 -7.10
C VAL A 126 -5.05 -0.60 -7.46
N GLU A 127 -5.90 -0.89 -6.49
CA GLU A 127 -7.21 -1.51 -6.72
C GLU A 127 -8.17 -0.55 -7.46
N MET A 128 -8.17 0.75 -7.12
CA MET A 128 -8.90 1.79 -7.87
C MET A 128 -8.38 1.89 -9.32
N LEU A 129 -7.06 1.88 -9.50
CA LEU A 129 -6.44 1.91 -10.81
C LEU A 129 -6.85 0.70 -11.64
N ALA A 130 -6.79 -0.50 -11.09
CA ALA A 130 -7.24 -1.72 -11.77
C ALA A 130 -8.72 -1.66 -12.16
N SER A 131 -9.58 -1.11 -11.29
CA SER A 131 -11.00 -0.87 -11.58
C SER A 131 -11.19 0.11 -12.77
N ILE A 132 -10.42 1.20 -12.80
CA ILE A 132 -10.46 2.19 -13.89
C ILE A 132 -9.99 1.56 -15.21
N LEU A 133 -8.88 0.82 -15.19
CA LEU A 133 -8.35 0.13 -16.37
C LEU A 133 -9.35 -0.91 -16.92
N THR A 134 -10.00 -1.65 -16.02
CA THR A 134 -11.07 -2.60 -16.39
C THR A 134 -12.29 -1.89 -17.00
N ALA A 135 -12.71 -0.75 -16.45
CA ALA A 135 -13.78 0.06 -17.01
C ALA A 135 -13.43 0.63 -18.40
N ALA A 136 -12.14 0.80 -18.69
CA ALA A 136 -11.65 1.16 -20.03
C ALA A 136 -11.62 -0.03 -21.01
N GLY A 137 -12.04 -1.22 -20.60
CA GLY A 137 -12.05 -2.44 -21.42
C GLY A 137 -10.70 -3.19 -21.48
N LEU A 138 -9.74 -2.85 -20.60
CA LEU A 138 -8.44 -3.51 -20.55
C LEU A 138 -8.48 -4.70 -19.57
N ARG A 139 -7.74 -5.76 -19.91
CA ARG A 139 -7.48 -6.87 -18.98
C ARG A 139 -6.35 -6.45 -18.05
N ALA A 140 -6.73 -5.91 -16.90
CA ALA A 140 -5.82 -5.37 -15.91
C ALA A 140 -5.83 -6.20 -14.62
N ALA A 141 -4.70 -6.26 -13.93
CA ALA A 141 -4.59 -6.90 -12.62
C ALA A 141 -3.89 -5.97 -11.61
N ALA A 142 -4.39 -5.95 -10.37
CA ALA A 142 -3.70 -5.39 -9.22
C ALA A 142 -2.74 -6.44 -8.65
N VAL A 143 -1.44 -6.16 -8.63
CA VAL A 143 -0.38 -7.13 -8.33
C VAL A 143 0.72 -6.54 -7.45
N GLY A 144 1.60 -7.37 -6.94
CA GLY A 144 2.78 -6.98 -6.17
C GLY A 144 2.65 -7.25 -4.68
N ASN A 145 2.71 -6.22 -3.87
CA ASN A 145 2.49 -6.35 -2.41
C ASN A 145 1.01 -6.64 -2.07
N VAL A 146 0.20 -6.87 -3.08
CA VAL A 146 -1.22 -7.23 -3.04
C VAL A 146 -1.54 -8.18 -4.19
N GLY A 147 -2.55 -9.02 -4.03
CA GLY A 147 -3.04 -9.92 -5.08
C GLY A 147 -2.02 -10.99 -5.50
N THR A 148 -1.94 -11.25 -6.79
CA THR A 148 -1.03 -12.23 -7.39
C THR A 148 0.42 -11.72 -7.34
N PRO A 149 1.42 -12.58 -7.06
CA PRO A 149 2.82 -12.22 -7.18
C PRO A 149 3.16 -11.65 -8.56
N VAL A 150 3.94 -10.55 -8.59
CA VAL A 150 4.27 -9.86 -9.85
C VAL A 150 4.95 -10.78 -10.84
N VAL A 151 5.80 -11.70 -10.35
CA VAL A 151 6.53 -12.64 -11.19
C VAL A 151 5.62 -13.62 -11.97
N GLU A 152 4.44 -13.93 -11.43
CA GLU A 152 3.42 -14.72 -12.12
C GLU A 152 2.67 -13.88 -13.16
N ALA A 153 2.16 -12.71 -12.73
CA ALA A 153 1.41 -11.82 -13.60
C ALA A 153 2.23 -11.27 -14.78
N ALA A 154 3.52 -11.04 -14.58
CA ALA A 154 4.43 -10.61 -15.64
C ALA A 154 4.64 -11.65 -16.75
N GLN A 155 4.32 -12.90 -16.50
CA GLN A 155 4.39 -14.01 -17.44
C GLN A 155 3.02 -14.39 -18.02
N ASP A 156 1.95 -13.67 -17.68
CA ASP A 156 0.62 -13.87 -18.28
C ASP A 156 0.46 -13.02 -19.55
N PRO A 157 0.51 -13.63 -20.74
CA PRO A 157 0.38 -12.91 -22.01
C PRO A 157 -1.05 -12.36 -22.23
N SER A 158 -2.02 -12.76 -21.42
CA SER A 158 -3.39 -12.32 -21.54
C SER A 158 -3.63 -10.93 -20.97
N LEU A 159 -2.78 -10.45 -20.06
CA LEU A 159 -2.92 -9.14 -19.40
C LEU A 159 -2.46 -8.01 -20.32
N ASP A 160 -3.25 -6.95 -20.41
CA ASP A 160 -2.94 -5.78 -21.24
C ASP A 160 -2.09 -4.76 -20.47
N VAL A 161 -2.27 -4.65 -19.16
CA VAL A 161 -1.58 -3.69 -18.27
C VAL A 161 -1.57 -4.21 -16.82
N LEU A 162 -0.51 -3.90 -16.06
CA LEU A 162 -0.41 -4.23 -14.63
C LEU A 162 -0.47 -2.97 -13.77
N ALA A 163 -1.35 -2.97 -12.77
CA ALA A 163 -1.35 -2.00 -11.67
C ALA A 163 -0.52 -2.58 -10.52
N VAL A 164 0.67 -2.04 -10.28
CA VAL A 164 1.69 -2.69 -9.44
C VAL A 164 1.88 -1.94 -8.12
N GLU A 165 1.55 -2.59 -6.99
CA GLU A 165 1.88 -2.09 -5.66
C GLU A 165 3.31 -2.46 -5.29
N LEU A 166 4.13 -1.47 -4.89
CA LEU A 166 5.51 -1.67 -4.49
C LEU A 166 5.78 -1.15 -3.08
N SER A 167 6.36 -2.01 -2.24
CA SER A 167 6.93 -1.59 -0.96
C SER A 167 8.31 -0.95 -1.14
N SER A 168 8.79 -0.20 -0.14
CA SER A 168 10.16 0.31 -0.13
C SER A 168 11.21 -0.81 -0.11
N PHE A 169 10.88 -1.95 0.51
CA PHE A 169 11.74 -3.14 0.54
C PHE A 169 11.97 -3.73 -0.84
N GLN A 170 10.91 -3.86 -1.65
CA GLN A 170 10.97 -4.32 -3.03
C GLN A 170 11.80 -3.36 -3.89
N LEU A 171 11.55 -2.05 -3.74
CA LEU A 171 12.27 -1.02 -4.50
C LEU A 171 13.76 -0.96 -4.17
N HIS A 172 14.18 -1.32 -2.95
CA HIS A 172 15.60 -1.33 -2.55
C HIS A 172 16.49 -2.16 -3.47
N HIS A 173 16.01 -3.32 -3.91
CA HIS A 173 16.73 -4.23 -4.80
C HIS A 173 16.17 -4.25 -6.23
N THR A 174 15.52 -3.17 -6.66
CA THR A 174 15.01 -2.97 -8.01
C THR A 174 15.98 -2.08 -8.77
N LEU A 175 16.48 -2.55 -9.93
CA LEU A 175 17.62 -1.95 -10.61
C LEU A 175 17.31 -1.43 -12.02
N THR A 176 16.59 -2.21 -12.85
CA THR A 176 16.44 -1.95 -14.28
C THR A 176 14.99 -1.68 -14.71
N THR A 177 14.05 -1.71 -13.78
CA THR A 177 12.64 -1.41 -14.09
C THR A 177 12.49 -0.01 -14.70
N SER A 178 11.58 0.08 -15.68
CA SER A 178 11.20 1.33 -16.34
C SER A 178 9.68 1.32 -16.45
N PHE A 179 9.01 1.86 -15.43
CA PHE A 179 7.57 1.89 -15.37
C PHE A 179 7.00 2.88 -16.40
N GLU A 180 5.83 2.57 -17.00
CA GLU A 180 5.18 3.52 -17.90
C GLU A 180 4.79 4.79 -17.15
N ALA A 181 4.16 4.64 -15.99
CA ALA A 181 3.97 5.73 -15.04
C ALA A 181 4.10 5.21 -13.61
N ALA A 182 4.53 6.08 -12.70
CA ALA A 182 4.74 5.72 -11.31
C ALA A 182 4.22 6.80 -10.36
N ALA A 183 3.75 6.40 -9.17
CA ALA A 183 3.24 7.31 -8.15
C ALA A 183 3.87 7.08 -6.78
N VAL A 184 4.27 8.17 -6.10
CA VAL A 184 4.54 8.19 -4.65
C VAL A 184 3.42 8.97 -3.96
N LEU A 185 2.60 8.27 -3.17
CA LEU A 185 1.39 8.86 -2.59
C LEU A 185 1.67 9.79 -1.41
N ASN A 186 2.61 9.38 -0.56
CA ASN A 186 3.02 10.08 0.65
C ASN A 186 4.24 9.41 1.26
N VAL A 187 4.97 10.16 2.11
CA VAL A 187 6.09 9.64 2.88
C VAL A 187 5.98 10.08 4.34
N ALA A 188 5.75 9.14 5.23
CA ALA A 188 5.81 9.30 6.68
C ALA A 188 6.79 8.29 7.27
N ALA A 189 7.32 8.55 8.46
CA ALA A 189 8.25 7.63 9.12
C ALA A 189 7.61 6.26 9.35
N ASP A 190 8.23 5.23 8.78
CA ASP A 190 7.86 3.83 8.94
C ASP A 190 9.07 2.95 8.62
N HIS A 191 9.13 1.74 9.15
CA HIS A 191 10.18 0.75 8.84
C HIS A 191 11.63 1.25 8.99
N LEU A 192 11.89 2.16 9.94
CA LEU A 192 13.23 2.71 10.16
C LEU A 192 14.21 1.66 10.70
N ASP A 193 13.72 0.62 11.35
CA ASP A 193 14.46 -0.57 11.77
C ASP A 193 15.09 -1.32 10.60
N TRP A 194 14.42 -1.35 9.45
CA TRP A 194 14.88 -2.00 8.24
C TRP A 194 15.79 -1.08 7.38
N HIS A 195 15.40 0.19 7.19
CA HIS A 195 16.09 1.15 6.31
C HIS A 195 17.24 1.89 7.02
N GLY A 196 17.27 1.88 8.35
CA GLY A 196 18.26 2.58 9.17
C GLY A 196 18.01 4.07 9.34
N SER A 197 17.36 4.75 8.38
CA SER A 197 17.01 6.16 8.47
C SER A 197 15.78 6.52 7.62
N LEU A 198 15.16 7.66 7.91
CA LEU A 198 14.07 8.19 7.11
C LEU A 198 14.55 8.54 5.69
N ASP A 199 15.73 9.11 5.55
CA ASP A 199 16.28 9.49 4.24
C ASP A 199 16.53 8.27 3.34
N ALA A 200 17.02 7.16 3.91
CA ALA A 200 17.17 5.90 3.18
C ALA A 200 15.80 5.33 2.75
N TYR A 201 14.80 5.39 3.62
CA TYR A 201 13.43 5.00 3.30
C TYR A 201 12.82 5.84 2.17
N VAL A 202 13.02 7.17 2.21
CA VAL A 202 12.60 8.12 1.16
C VAL A 202 13.30 7.79 -0.16
N ALA A 203 14.63 7.61 -0.13
CA ALA A 203 15.44 7.30 -1.31
C ALA A 203 15.00 5.98 -1.97
N ASP A 204 14.73 4.94 -1.19
CA ASP A 204 14.24 3.67 -1.72
C ASP A 204 12.87 3.82 -2.40
N LYS A 205 11.95 4.63 -1.84
CA LYS A 205 10.69 4.93 -2.53
C LYS A 205 10.89 5.71 -3.83
N GLY A 206 11.85 6.62 -3.86
CA GLY A 206 12.17 7.41 -5.06
C GLY A 206 12.63 6.58 -6.26
N ARG A 207 13.16 5.38 -6.02
CA ARG A 207 13.56 4.44 -7.09
C ARG A 207 12.43 4.08 -8.03
N ILE A 208 11.17 4.22 -7.60
CA ILE A 208 10.01 3.96 -8.45
C ILE A 208 9.94 4.87 -9.68
N TYR A 209 10.53 6.06 -9.60
CA TYR A 209 10.55 7.01 -10.70
C TYR A 209 11.71 6.79 -11.68
N ALA A 210 12.70 6.00 -11.31
CA ALA A 210 13.84 5.74 -12.17
C ALA A 210 13.38 5.21 -13.53
N ARG A 211 13.80 5.88 -14.62
CA ARG A 211 13.45 5.56 -16.01
C ARG A 211 11.94 5.54 -16.28
N ALA A 212 11.11 6.26 -15.51
CA ALA A 212 9.70 6.43 -15.82
C ALA A 212 9.51 6.95 -17.24
N GLN A 213 8.58 6.35 -17.99
CA GLN A 213 8.48 6.57 -19.43
C GLN A 213 7.53 7.72 -19.79
N VAL A 214 6.40 7.84 -19.08
CA VAL A 214 5.32 8.79 -19.40
C VAL A 214 5.09 9.79 -18.28
N ALA A 215 4.98 9.34 -17.01
CA ALA A 215 4.66 10.24 -15.91
C ALA A 215 5.21 9.79 -14.55
N CYS A 216 5.65 10.80 -13.76
CA CYS A 216 5.91 10.71 -12.34
C CYS A 216 4.81 11.44 -11.58
N VAL A 217 3.95 10.70 -10.87
CA VAL A 217 2.79 11.22 -10.15
C VAL A 217 3.16 11.49 -8.69
N TYR A 218 2.95 12.70 -8.19
CA TYR A 218 3.34 13.11 -6.83
C TYR A 218 2.22 13.84 -6.10
N ASN A 219 2.28 13.83 -4.78
CA ASN A 219 1.33 14.52 -3.91
C ASN A 219 1.79 15.95 -3.62
N VAL A 220 1.04 16.94 -4.13
CA VAL A 220 1.35 18.37 -3.92
C VAL A 220 1.39 18.75 -2.43
N ALA A 221 0.63 18.06 -1.58
CA ALA A 221 0.59 18.32 -0.14
C ALA A 221 1.79 17.70 0.63
N ASP A 222 2.59 16.84 -0.01
CA ASP A 222 3.80 16.25 0.59
C ASP A 222 5.05 16.64 -0.22
N PRO A 223 5.80 17.69 0.23
CA PRO A 223 6.97 18.18 -0.48
C PRO A 223 8.07 17.14 -0.75
N ARG A 224 8.12 16.06 0.06
CA ARG A 224 9.09 14.98 -0.17
C ARG A 224 8.80 14.25 -1.47
N THR A 225 7.52 14.05 -1.79
CA THR A 225 7.13 13.37 -3.04
C THR A 225 7.46 14.20 -4.28
N GLU A 226 7.33 15.52 -4.20
CA GLU A 226 7.74 16.44 -5.25
C GLU A 226 9.28 16.45 -5.42
N GLN A 227 10.02 16.46 -4.30
CA GLN A 227 11.48 16.40 -4.35
C GLN A 227 11.96 15.12 -5.03
N LEU A 228 11.34 13.97 -4.74
CA LEU A 228 11.68 12.70 -5.41
C LEU A 228 11.49 12.76 -6.93
N VAL A 229 10.48 13.48 -7.42
CA VAL A 229 10.29 13.70 -8.87
C VAL A 229 11.37 14.60 -9.44
N ARG A 230 11.77 15.66 -8.73
CA ARG A 230 12.84 16.57 -9.15
C ARG A 230 14.18 15.88 -9.28
N ASP A 231 14.46 14.91 -8.40
CA ASP A 231 15.72 14.16 -8.34
C ASP A 231 15.73 12.92 -9.26
N ALA A 232 14.59 12.58 -9.88
CA ALA A 232 14.44 11.36 -10.66
C ALA A 232 15.15 11.45 -12.03
N ASP A 233 15.89 10.39 -12.37
CA ASP A 233 16.39 10.15 -13.72
C ASP A 233 15.32 9.42 -14.54
N VAL A 234 14.65 10.14 -15.44
CA VAL A 234 13.49 9.67 -16.19
C VAL A 234 13.77 9.62 -17.69
N THR A 235 12.91 8.94 -18.44
CA THR A 235 12.93 8.99 -19.91
C THR A 235 12.59 10.40 -20.38
N GLU A 236 13.30 10.88 -21.42
CA GLU A 236 13.04 12.19 -22.02
C GLU A 236 11.55 12.32 -22.43
N GLY A 237 10.92 13.41 -22.01
CA GLY A 237 9.50 13.67 -22.26
C GLY A 237 8.56 13.16 -21.17
N ALA A 238 9.04 12.45 -20.15
CA ALA A 238 8.21 12.07 -19.01
C ALA A 238 7.72 13.31 -18.23
N LEU A 239 6.47 13.29 -17.83
CA LEU A 239 5.80 14.44 -17.19
C LEU A 239 5.82 14.32 -15.66
N ALA A 240 6.05 15.44 -14.98
CA ALA A 240 5.76 15.58 -13.56
C ALA A 240 4.26 15.92 -13.39
N VAL A 241 3.49 15.05 -12.72
CA VAL A 241 2.05 15.18 -12.58
C VAL A 241 1.68 15.24 -11.09
N GLY A 242 1.24 16.41 -10.63
CA GLY A 242 0.79 16.60 -9.25
C GLY A 242 -0.65 16.14 -9.04
N PHE A 243 -0.98 15.65 -7.84
CA PHE A 243 -2.38 15.56 -7.41
C PHE A 243 -2.58 16.33 -6.10
N THR A 244 -3.75 16.97 -5.96
CA THR A 244 -4.09 17.84 -4.83
C THR A 244 -5.57 17.73 -4.47
N LEU A 245 -5.93 17.94 -3.21
CA LEU A 245 -7.33 18.05 -2.77
C LEU A 245 -7.94 19.43 -3.05
N GLY A 246 -7.13 20.39 -3.45
CA GLY A 246 -7.59 21.72 -3.88
C GLY A 246 -7.70 21.85 -5.39
N ALA A 247 -7.94 23.08 -5.85
CA ALA A 247 -8.00 23.41 -7.28
C ALA A 247 -6.62 23.14 -7.94
N PRO A 248 -6.59 22.34 -9.04
CA PRO A 248 -5.34 21.96 -9.67
C PRO A 248 -4.75 23.08 -10.51
N GLY A 249 -3.43 23.26 -10.44
CA GLY A 249 -2.64 24.02 -11.39
C GLY A 249 -2.43 23.26 -12.72
N PRO A 250 -1.80 23.89 -13.73
CA PRO A 250 -1.36 23.19 -14.93
C PRO A 250 -0.46 21.99 -14.59
N GLY A 251 -0.69 20.86 -15.26
CA GLY A 251 0.04 19.62 -14.97
C GLY A 251 -0.42 18.88 -13.71
N GLN A 252 -1.56 19.23 -13.14
CA GLN A 252 -2.08 18.61 -11.93
C GLN A 252 -3.49 18.06 -12.11
N LEU A 253 -3.85 17.10 -11.26
CA LEU A 253 -5.21 16.67 -11.00
C LEU A 253 -5.63 17.19 -9.62
N GLY A 254 -6.93 17.54 -9.47
CA GLY A 254 -7.41 18.05 -8.18
C GLY A 254 -8.93 18.12 -8.11
N VAL A 255 -9.41 18.92 -7.16
CA VAL A 255 -10.84 19.09 -6.89
C VAL A 255 -11.22 20.56 -7.06
N VAL A 256 -12.26 20.83 -7.83
CA VAL A 256 -12.89 22.15 -7.95
C VAL A 256 -14.34 21.99 -7.51
N GLU A 257 -14.70 22.63 -6.41
CA GLU A 257 -15.99 22.40 -5.72
C GLU A 257 -16.16 20.93 -5.35
N ASP A 258 -16.97 20.18 -6.09
CA ASP A 258 -17.19 18.73 -5.92
C ASP A 258 -16.70 17.89 -7.11
N VAL A 259 -16.09 18.52 -8.13
CA VAL A 259 -15.65 17.87 -9.37
C VAL A 259 -14.18 17.48 -9.29
N LEU A 260 -13.88 16.24 -9.64
CA LEU A 260 -12.52 15.74 -9.87
C LEU A 260 -12.06 16.19 -11.26
N VAL A 261 -10.94 16.91 -11.33
CA VAL A 261 -10.51 17.64 -12.51
C VAL A 261 -9.10 17.25 -12.94
N ASP A 262 -8.90 16.99 -14.23
CA ASP A 262 -7.60 16.74 -14.87
C ASP A 262 -7.13 17.95 -15.67
N ARG A 263 -6.01 18.55 -15.29
CA ARG A 263 -5.28 19.59 -16.02
C ARG A 263 -3.89 19.14 -16.48
N ALA A 264 -3.62 17.85 -16.41
CA ALA A 264 -2.36 17.24 -16.87
C ALA A 264 -2.50 16.64 -18.28
N PHE A 265 -3.56 15.86 -18.53
CA PHE A 265 -3.73 15.07 -19.75
C PHE A 265 -4.97 15.44 -20.56
N HIS A 266 -5.68 16.49 -20.18
CA HIS A 266 -6.96 16.91 -20.78
C HIS A 266 -6.86 17.42 -22.22
N ALA A 267 -5.67 17.89 -22.64
CA ALA A 267 -5.43 18.44 -23.96
C ALA A 267 -3.98 18.19 -24.39
N GLU A 268 -3.76 18.15 -25.70
CA GLU A 268 -2.43 17.98 -26.27
C GLU A 268 -1.46 19.10 -25.84
N PRO A 269 -0.15 18.77 -25.65
CA PRO A 269 0.88 19.79 -25.41
C PRO A 269 0.84 20.85 -26.52
N GLY A 270 0.75 22.14 -26.13
CA GLY A 270 0.70 23.26 -27.10
C GLY A 270 -0.69 23.65 -27.60
N ALA A 271 -1.77 22.98 -27.22
CA ALA A 271 -3.12 23.41 -27.52
C ALA A 271 -3.40 24.82 -26.94
N ARG A 272 -3.99 25.73 -27.75
CA ARG A 272 -4.14 27.15 -27.39
C ARG A 272 -5.00 27.39 -26.14
N ASP A 273 -5.93 26.52 -25.88
CA ASP A 273 -6.89 26.60 -24.78
C ASP A 273 -6.50 25.72 -23.58
N ARG A 274 -5.42 24.96 -23.67
CA ARG A 274 -4.95 24.04 -22.61
C ARG A 274 -4.90 24.69 -21.22
N GLN A 275 -4.52 25.98 -21.16
CA GLN A 275 -4.43 26.68 -19.87
C GLN A 275 -5.81 27.07 -19.28
N ARG A 276 -6.87 27.07 -20.09
CA ARG A 276 -8.22 27.51 -19.73
C ARG A 276 -9.22 26.37 -19.64
N THR A 277 -8.83 25.17 -20.02
CA THR A 277 -9.69 23.99 -20.05
C THR A 277 -9.20 22.93 -19.06
N ALA A 278 -10.04 21.96 -18.81
CA ALA A 278 -9.77 20.79 -17.98
C ALA A 278 -10.71 19.65 -18.40
N ALA A 279 -10.39 18.42 -18.08
CA ALA A 279 -11.33 17.32 -18.21
C ALA A 279 -11.94 16.98 -16.85
N GLU A 280 -13.26 16.75 -16.84
CA GLU A 280 -13.96 16.19 -15.70
C GLU A 280 -13.68 14.69 -15.62
N LEU A 281 -13.28 14.22 -14.44
CA LEU A 281 -13.01 12.80 -14.14
C LEU A 281 -14.12 12.14 -13.32
N GLY A 282 -15.10 12.90 -12.89
CA GLY A 282 -16.19 12.52 -12.01
C GLY A 282 -16.39 13.54 -10.89
N THR A 283 -17.19 13.19 -9.91
CA THR A 283 -17.52 14.05 -8.76
C THR A 283 -17.26 13.34 -7.44
N LEU A 284 -17.25 14.08 -6.33
CA LEU A 284 -17.20 13.48 -4.99
C LEU A 284 -18.39 12.55 -4.72
N ALA A 285 -19.55 12.81 -5.35
CA ALA A 285 -20.71 11.93 -5.26
C ALA A 285 -20.44 10.54 -5.88
N ASP A 286 -19.58 10.45 -6.88
CA ASP A 286 -19.17 9.16 -7.48
C ASP A 286 -18.34 8.30 -6.53
N LEU A 287 -17.76 8.90 -5.50
CA LEU A 287 -16.99 8.25 -4.42
C LEU A 287 -17.81 8.08 -3.13
N ALA A 288 -19.06 8.56 -3.08
CA ALA A 288 -19.87 8.59 -1.84
C ALA A 288 -20.05 7.20 -1.20
N HIS A 289 -20.07 6.14 -1.99
CA HIS A 289 -20.15 4.75 -1.52
C HIS A 289 -18.90 4.29 -0.74
N LEU A 290 -17.81 5.06 -0.78
CA LEU A 290 -16.56 4.82 -0.04
C LEU A 290 -16.50 5.61 1.27
N ALA A 291 -17.52 6.43 1.57
CA ALA A 291 -17.59 7.18 2.81
C ALA A 291 -17.95 6.26 3.99
N PRO A 292 -17.32 6.42 5.18
CA PRO A 292 -17.75 5.71 6.37
C PRO A 292 -19.20 6.04 6.71
N GLY A 293 -20.01 5.02 6.96
CA GLY A 293 -21.42 5.24 7.32
C GLY A 293 -22.36 5.62 6.19
N ALA A 294 -21.91 5.53 4.93
CA ALA A 294 -22.81 5.69 3.78
C ALA A 294 -23.92 4.64 3.83
N VAL A 295 -25.10 5.04 4.32
CA VAL A 295 -26.32 4.24 4.27
C VAL A 295 -27.19 4.83 3.19
N ALA A 296 -27.60 4.02 2.23
CA ALA A 296 -28.64 4.42 1.29
C ALA A 296 -29.90 4.79 2.07
N GLY A 297 -30.31 6.08 2.03
CA GLY A 297 -31.58 6.55 2.63
C GLY A 297 -31.47 7.36 3.92
N THR A 298 -30.31 7.57 4.53
CA THR A 298 -30.17 8.55 5.63
C THR A 298 -29.79 9.90 5.04
N GLY A 299 -30.60 10.93 5.24
CA GLY A 299 -30.58 12.24 4.55
C GLY A 299 -29.37 13.17 4.79
N GLY A 300 -28.20 12.63 5.19
CA GLY A 300 -26.94 13.36 5.26
C GLY A 300 -26.11 13.08 4.01
N THR A 301 -25.49 14.10 3.40
CA THR A 301 -24.54 13.92 2.31
C THR A 301 -23.29 13.21 2.88
N PRO A 302 -22.94 11.99 2.41
CA PRO A 302 -21.77 11.28 2.92
C PRO A 302 -20.51 12.08 2.60
N VAL A 303 -19.70 12.34 3.63
CA VAL A 303 -18.42 13.02 3.44
C VAL A 303 -17.37 11.98 3.07
N VAL A 304 -16.88 12.04 1.84
CA VAL A 304 -15.80 11.17 1.37
C VAL A 304 -14.49 11.56 2.08
N PRO A 305 -13.79 10.61 2.73
CA PRO A 305 -12.55 10.91 3.43
C PRO A 305 -11.49 11.51 2.50
N PRO A 306 -10.75 12.55 2.92
CA PRO A 306 -9.74 13.20 2.10
C PRO A 306 -8.71 12.24 1.50
N HIS A 307 -8.28 11.22 2.23
CA HIS A 307 -7.32 10.21 1.75
C HIS A 307 -7.91 9.32 0.63
N VAL A 308 -9.23 9.06 0.64
CA VAL A 308 -9.91 8.31 -0.43
C VAL A 308 -9.91 9.15 -1.72
N VAL A 309 -10.19 10.45 -1.62
CA VAL A 309 -10.14 11.39 -2.75
C VAL A 309 -8.71 11.48 -3.31
N ALA A 310 -7.69 11.60 -2.43
CA ALA A 310 -6.29 11.62 -2.84
C ALA A 310 -5.87 10.32 -3.58
N ASN A 311 -6.28 9.15 -3.08
CA ASN A 311 -6.03 7.87 -3.73
C ASN A 311 -6.72 7.79 -5.10
N ALA A 312 -7.96 8.27 -5.21
CA ALA A 312 -8.70 8.31 -6.48
C ALA A 312 -8.01 9.22 -7.51
N LEU A 313 -7.55 10.40 -7.10
CA LEU A 313 -6.81 11.31 -7.98
C LEU A 313 -5.47 10.72 -8.45
N ALA A 314 -4.72 10.04 -7.57
CA ALA A 314 -3.48 9.36 -7.93
C ALA A 314 -3.73 8.20 -8.91
N ALA A 315 -4.76 7.38 -8.66
CA ALA A 315 -5.17 6.31 -9.58
C ALA A 315 -5.61 6.86 -10.94
N ALA A 316 -6.39 7.95 -10.94
CA ALA A 316 -6.81 8.64 -12.14
C ALA A 316 -5.61 9.20 -12.93
N ALA A 317 -4.62 9.80 -12.25
CA ALA A 317 -3.42 10.33 -12.91
C ALA A 317 -2.63 9.23 -13.63
N LEU A 318 -2.45 8.06 -12.99
CA LEU A 318 -1.79 6.90 -13.61
C LEU A 318 -2.59 6.35 -14.80
N ALA A 319 -3.91 6.21 -14.66
CA ALA A 319 -4.77 5.76 -15.74
C ALA A 319 -4.77 6.75 -16.93
N ARG A 320 -4.81 8.05 -16.66
CA ARG A 320 -4.72 9.10 -17.69
C ARG A 320 -3.37 9.10 -18.38
N ALA A 321 -2.27 8.86 -17.67
CA ALA A 321 -0.93 8.68 -18.24
C ALA A 321 -0.88 7.50 -19.22
N HIS A 322 -1.64 6.43 -18.95
CA HIS A 322 -1.81 5.27 -19.85
C HIS A 322 -2.77 5.55 -21.03
N GLY A 323 -3.36 6.74 -21.11
CA GLY A 323 -4.29 7.10 -22.18
C GLY A 323 -5.75 6.71 -21.94
N VAL A 324 -6.13 6.29 -20.72
CA VAL A 324 -7.52 5.97 -20.38
C VAL A 324 -8.40 7.22 -20.50
N PRO A 325 -9.58 7.17 -21.17
CA PRO A 325 -10.46 8.30 -21.30
C PRO A 325 -11.09 8.71 -19.95
N ALA A 326 -11.40 10.01 -19.78
CA ALA A 326 -11.97 10.56 -18.55
C ALA A 326 -13.27 9.86 -18.11
N SER A 327 -14.12 9.45 -19.06
CA SER A 327 -15.35 8.70 -18.78
C SER A 327 -15.07 7.35 -18.10
N ALA A 328 -14.06 6.62 -18.57
CA ALA A 328 -13.69 5.34 -17.96
C ALA A 328 -13.09 5.51 -16.56
N VAL A 329 -12.39 6.63 -16.29
CA VAL A 329 -11.95 6.98 -14.92
C VAL A 329 -13.15 7.08 -13.98
N ARG A 330 -14.19 7.87 -14.37
CA ARG A 330 -15.43 8.00 -13.58
C ARG A 330 -16.10 6.66 -13.36
N ASP A 331 -16.27 5.89 -14.45
CA ASP A 331 -17.00 4.61 -14.40
C ASP A 331 -16.26 3.59 -13.52
N GLY A 332 -14.93 3.55 -13.60
CA GLY A 332 -14.10 2.70 -12.75
C GLY A 332 -14.10 3.09 -11.27
N LEU A 333 -14.10 4.39 -10.96
CA LEU A 333 -14.23 4.88 -9.60
C LEU A 333 -15.61 4.54 -8.99
N ARG A 334 -16.69 4.65 -9.76
CA ARG A 334 -18.04 4.21 -9.35
C ARG A 334 -18.12 2.70 -9.10
N ALA A 335 -17.46 1.93 -9.94
CA ALA A 335 -17.45 0.47 -9.87
C ALA A 335 -16.58 -0.08 -8.73
N PHE A 336 -15.56 0.68 -8.31
CA PHE A 336 -14.61 0.24 -7.28
C PHE A 336 -15.30 -0.13 -5.98
N ARG A 337 -14.87 -1.23 -5.38
CA ARG A 337 -15.26 -1.64 -4.02
C ARG A 337 -13.99 -1.97 -3.23
N PRO A 338 -13.80 -1.35 -2.05
CA PRO A 338 -12.62 -1.64 -1.21
C PRO A 338 -12.58 -3.11 -0.83
N GLY A 339 -11.37 -3.65 -0.74
CA GLY A 339 -11.15 -4.96 -0.14
C GLY A 339 -11.55 -5.00 1.34
N ALA A 340 -11.64 -6.19 1.92
CA ALA A 340 -11.94 -6.39 3.33
C ALA A 340 -10.97 -5.63 4.26
N HIS A 341 -11.43 -5.30 5.46
CA HIS A 341 -10.64 -4.66 6.52
C HIS A 341 -10.11 -3.24 6.20
N ARG A 342 -10.83 -2.50 5.33
CA ARG A 342 -10.51 -1.11 4.95
C ARG A 342 -11.75 -0.25 5.06
N ILE A 343 -11.95 0.33 6.23
CA ILE A 343 -13.15 1.10 6.60
C ILE A 343 -14.42 0.31 6.21
N ALA A 344 -14.35 -1.02 6.36
CA ALA A 344 -15.43 -1.92 6.01
C ALA A 344 -16.50 -1.88 7.10
N ARG A 345 -17.73 -1.51 6.74
CA ARG A 345 -18.84 -1.57 7.67
C ARG A 345 -19.21 -3.04 7.94
N VAL A 346 -19.05 -3.48 9.18
CA VAL A 346 -19.38 -4.83 9.62
C VAL A 346 -20.89 -4.94 9.90
N ARG A 347 -21.43 -4.03 10.71
CA ARG A 347 -22.81 -4.05 11.16
C ARG A 347 -23.26 -2.67 11.66
N GLU A 348 -24.57 -2.46 11.74
CA GLU A 348 -25.19 -1.46 12.61
C GLU A 348 -26.04 -2.16 13.66
N LEU A 349 -25.86 -1.80 14.91
CA LEU A 349 -26.59 -2.36 16.04
C LEU A 349 -26.96 -1.22 17.00
N ASP A 350 -28.24 -1.12 17.35
CA ASP A 350 -28.76 -0.11 18.29
C ASP A 350 -28.36 1.34 17.96
N GLY A 351 -28.30 1.65 16.65
CA GLY A 351 -27.88 2.96 16.15
C GLY A 351 -26.37 3.22 16.24
N VAL A 352 -25.55 2.21 16.55
CA VAL A 352 -24.09 2.26 16.55
C VAL A 352 -23.55 1.55 15.30
N ALA A 353 -22.71 2.25 14.55
CA ALA A 353 -22.00 1.65 13.40
C ALA A 353 -20.74 0.93 13.87
N TRP A 354 -20.50 -0.29 13.36
CA TRP A 354 -19.29 -1.07 13.64
C TRP A 354 -18.47 -1.16 12.37
N VAL A 355 -17.22 -0.63 12.43
CA VAL A 355 -16.38 -0.46 11.25
C VAL A 355 -15.01 -1.11 11.47
N ASP A 356 -14.62 -1.96 10.53
CA ASP A 356 -13.34 -2.64 10.49
C ASP A 356 -12.38 -1.92 9.54
N ASP A 357 -11.34 -1.32 10.11
CA ASP A 357 -10.16 -0.80 9.42
C ASP A 357 -8.88 -1.41 10.01
N SER A 358 -8.91 -2.73 10.22
CA SER A 358 -7.76 -3.47 10.78
C SER A 358 -6.47 -3.30 9.97
N LYS A 359 -6.58 -2.86 8.71
CA LYS A 359 -5.45 -2.51 7.84
C LYS A 359 -4.74 -1.22 8.26
N ALA A 360 -5.32 -0.37 9.11
CA ALA A 360 -4.68 0.82 9.69
C ALA A 360 -3.61 0.42 10.73
N THR A 361 -2.49 -0.14 10.28
CA THR A 361 -1.45 -0.76 11.10
C THR A 361 -0.35 0.19 11.57
N ASN A 362 -0.52 1.48 11.37
CA ASN A 362 0.38 2.53 11.87
C ASN A 362 -0.39 3.80 12.27
N ALA A 363 0.27 4.68 13.02
CA ALA A 363 -0.33 5.91 13.56
C ALA A 363 -0.93 6.81 12.47
N HIS A 364 -0.25 6.97 11.33
CA HIS A 364 -0.69 7.83 10.24
C HIS A 364 -1.97 7.29 9.57
N ALA A 365 -2.07 5.98 9.36
CA ALA A 365 -3.26 5.35 8.80
C ALA A 365 -4.47 5.49 9.75
N ALA A 366 -4.28 5.25 11.05
CA ALA A 366 -5.33 5.43 12.05
C ALA A 366 -5.78 6.90 12.16
N ALA A 367 -4.85 7.87 12.07
CA ALA A 367 -5.19 9.30 12.03
C ALA A 367 -6.06 9.66 10.82
N ALA A 368 -5.77 9.07 9.65
CA ALA A 368 -6.56 9.26 8.44
C ALA A 368 -7.97 8.67 8.58
N SER A 369 -8.10 7.49 9.19
CA SER A 369 -9.39 6.86 9.46
C SER A 369 -10.23 7.68 10.44
N LEU A 370 -9.65 8.09 11.56
CA LEU A 370 -10.34 8.90 12.58
C LEU A 370 -10.81 10.26 12.04
N ALA A 371 -10.05 10.88 11.12
CA ALA A 371 -10.40 12.16 10.52
C ALA A 371 -11.73 12.16 9.74
N ALA A 372 -12.22 10.97 9.37
CA ALA A 372 -13.46 10.82 8.60
C ALA A 372 -14.74 10.97 9.44
N TYR A 373 -14.63 11.01 10.76
CA TYR A 373 -15.78 11.01 11.67
C TYR A 373 -16.01 12.37 12.33
N ALA A 374 -17.24 12.60 12.78
CA ALA A 374 -17.60 13.81 13.52
C ALA A 374 -16.93 13.86 14.91
N PRO A 375 -16.70 15.04 15.48
CA PRO A 375 -16.16 15.18 16.83
C PRO A 375 -16.98 14.44 17.89
N GLY A 376 -16.31 13.72 18.80
CA GLY A 376 -16.91 13.04 19.95
C GLY A 376 -17.80 11.82 19.60
N THR A 377 -17.67 11.24 18.40
CA THR A 377 -18.55 10.14 17.96
C THR A 377 -17.84 8.80 17.75
N VAL A 378 -16.55 8.69 18.06
CA VAL A 378 -15.79 7.46 17.82
C VAL A 378 -15.43 6.76 19.12
N VAL A 379 -15.82 5.51 19.26
CA VAL A 379 -15.21 4.56 20.21
C VAL A 379 -14.07 3.85 19.45
N TRP A 380 -12.84 4.21 19.77
CA TRP A 380 -11.65 3.78 19.03
C TRP A 380 -11.09 2.49 19.63
N VAL A 381 -11.06 1.40 18.85
CA VAL A 381 -10.36 0.16 19.19
C VAL A 381 -8.95 0.23 18.62
N ALA A 382 -7.95 0.38 19.51
CA ALA A 382 -6.56 0.67 19.20
C ALA A 382 -5.60 -0.34 19.82
N GLY A 383 -4.40 -0.50 19.25
CA GLY A 383 -3.33 -1.31 19.83
C GLY A 383 -2.77 -2.38 18.90
N GLY A 384 -1.78 -3.08 19.41
CA GLY A 384 -0.94 -4.01 18.69
C GLY A 384 0.52 -3.57 18.74
N LEU A 385 1.39 -4.22 17.96
CA LEU A 385 2.83 -3.99 17.99
C LEU A 385 3.19 -2.60 17.43
N ALA A 386 3.71 -1.73 18.30
CA ALA A 386 4.07 -0.34 17.97
C ALA A 386 5.32 -0.20 17.08
N LYS A 387 6.24 -1.17 17.09
CA LYS A 387 7.53 -1.14 16.34
C LYS A 387 8.33 0.15 16.56
N GLY A 388 8.35 0.65 17.80
CA GLY A 388 9.04 1.89 18.15
C GLY A 388 8.33 3.18 17.72
N ALA A 389 7.10 3.11 17.19
CA ALA A 389 6.35 4.31 16.83
C ALA A 389 5.82 5.06 18.06
N SER A 390 5.80 6.40 18.00
CA SER A 390 5.07 7.26 18.93
C SER A 390 3.65 7.50 18.41
N PHE A 391 2.69 7.57 19.36
CA PHE A 391 1.29 7.88 19.08
C PHE A 391 0.88 9.28 19.52
N ASP A 392 1.81 10.09 20.06
CA ASP A 392 1.54 11.41 20.59
C ASP A 392 0.87 12.34 19.57
N ALA A 393 1.43 12.45 18.38
CA ALA A 393 0.87 13.27 17.30
C ALA A 393 -0.53 12.78 16.86
N LEU A 394 -0.72 11.45 16.73
CA LEU A 394 -2.02 10.88 16.40
C LEU A 394 -3.09 11.27 17.41
N VAL A 395 -2.80 11.11 18.72
CA VAL A 395 -3.77 11.41 19.76
C VAL A 395 -4.00 12.91 19.86
N ALA A 396 -2.94 13.74 19.86
CA ALA A 396 -3.05 15.20 19.90
C ALA A 396 -3.92 15.75 18.76
N ASP A 397 -3.77 15.21 17.54
CA ASP A 397 -4.48 15.67 16.34
C ASP A 397 -5.91 15.15 16.23
N ARG A 398 -6.27 14.06 16.92
CA ARG A 398 -7.54 13.35 16.72
C ARG A 398 -8.33 13.06 17.98
N ALA A 399 -7.86 13.54 19.15
CA ALA A 399 -8.59 13.40 20.41
C ALA A 399 -10.02 13.95 20.34
N ASP A 400 -10.22 15.02 19.56
CA ASP A 400 -11.53 15.64 19.34
C ASP A 400 -12.57 14.68 18.72
N ARG A 401 -12.15 13.64 18.02
CA ARG A 401 -13.03 12.63 17.40
C ARG A 401 -13.51 11.58 18.38
N LEU A 402 -12.75 11.39 19.46
CA LEU A 402 -12.94 10.27 20.36
C LEU A 402 -14.07 10.53 21.38
N ARG A 403 -14.96 9.57 21.55
CA ARG A 403 -15.82 9.40 22.70
C ARG A 403 -15.12 8.60 23.79
N ALA A 404 -14.44 7.52 23.39
CA ALA A 404 -13.70 6.63 24.25
C ALA A 404 -12.65 5.86 23.45
N ALA A 405 -11.72 5.20 24.16
CA ALA A 405 -10.77 4.28 23.55
C ALA A 405 -10.78 2.93 24.27
N VAL A 406 -10.71 1.84 23.49
CA VAL A 406 -10.51 0.49 23.95
C VAL A 406 -9.16 0.00 23.44
N VAL A 407 -8.23 -0.30 24.34
CA VAL A 407 -6.86 -0.61 24.00
C VAL A 407 -6.62 -2.12 24.11
N ILE A 408 -6.13 -2.71 23.01
CA ILE A 408 -5.74 -4.12 22.88
C ILE A 408 -4.23 -4.24 22.66
N GLY A 409 -3.71 -5.45 22.55
CA GLY A 409 -2.27 -5.71 22.31
C GLY A 409 -1.54 -6.12 23.56
N VAL A 410 -0.35 -6.72 23.38
CA VAL A 410 0.50 -7.18 24.51
C VAL A 410 1.17 -5.99 25.19
N ASP A 411 1.72 -5.05 24.42
CA ASP A 411 2.26 -3.79 24.94
C ASP A 411 1.30 -2.65 24.62
N GLN A 412 0.57 -2.20 25.62
CA GLN A 412 -0.44 -1.15 25.53
C GLN A 412 0.10 0.23 25.93
N GLU A 413 1.27 0.28 26.58
CA GLU A 413 1.80 1.52 27.17
C GLU A 413 1.99 2.66 26.16
N PRO A 414 2.50 2.42 24.94
CA PRO A 414 2.68 3.50 23.97
C PRO A 414 1.39 4.27 23.65
N ILE A 415 0.27 3.56 23.42
CA ILE A 415 -1.03 4.21 23.14
C ILE A 415 -1.66 4.78 24.40
N ARG A 416 -1.65 4.06 25.52
CA ARG A 416 -2.22 4.52 26.79
C ARG A 416 -1.49 5.76 27.30
N GLY A 417 -0.16 5.77 27.21
CA GLY A 417 0.65 6.92 27.58
C GLY A 417 0.35 8.14 26.71
N ALA A 418 0.16 7.98 25.40
CA ALA A 418 -0.25 9.07 24.52
C ALA A 418 -1.67 9.60 24.87
N LEU A 419 -2.63 8.71 25.11
CA LEU A 419 -3.99 9.08 25.54
C LEU A 419 -3.96 9.86 26.87
N ALA A 420 -3.19 9.38 27.85
CA ALA A 420 -3.07 10.06 29.15
C ALA A 420 -2.46 11.46 29.05
N ARG A 421 -1.53 11.68 28.10
CA ARG A 421 -0.88 13.00 27.90
C ARG A 421 -1.74 13.99 27.12
N HIS A 422 -2.42 13.53 26.07
CA HIS A 422 -3.05 14.39 25.06
C HIS A 422 -4.58 14.37 25.08
N ALA A 423 -5.19 13.39 25.77
CA ALA A 423 -6.64 13.23 25.88
C ALA A 423 -7.06 12.64 27.25
N PRO A 424 -6.63 13.25 28.38
CA PRO A 424 -6.83 12.68 29.71
C PRO A 424 -8.32 12.54 30.11
N GLU A 425 -9.22 13.30 29.47
CA GLU A 425 -10.66 13.29 29.69
C GLU A 425 -11.38 12.15 28.97
N ILE A 426 -10.73 11.49 27.99
CA ILE A 426 -11.33 10.40 27.22
C ILE A 426 -11.30 9.11 28.04
N PRO A 427 -12.44 8.44 28.24
CA PRO A 427 -12.49 7.14 28.89
C PRO A 427 -11.66 6.09 28.14
N VAL A 428 -10.75 5.43 28.85
CA VAL A 428 -9.86 4.39 28.29
C VAL A 428 -10.10 3.06 28.99
N VAL A 429 -10.44 2.02 28.23
CA VAL A 429 -10.53 0.65 28.72
C VAL A 429 -9.37 -0.16 28.16
N ALA A 430 -8.50 -0.63 29.04
CA ALA A 430 -7.41 -1.55 28.69
C ALA A 430 -7.94 -2.99 28.77
N VAL A 431 -7.91 -3.69 27.63
CA VAL A 431 -8.32 -5.11 27.57
C VAL A 431 -7.11 -5.98 27.93
N ASP A 432 -7.28 -6.84 28.93
CA ASP A 432 -6.23 -7.80 29.29
C ASP A 432 -5.79 -8.61 28.04
N PRO A 433 -4.51 -8.63 27.67
CA PRO A 433 -4.03 -9.37 26.50
C PRO A 433 -4.30 -10.89 26.59
N GLY A 434 -4.24 -11.49 27.78
CA GLY A 434 -4.60 -12.86 28.12
C GLY A 434 -4.73 -13.86 26.95
N ASP A 435 -5.85 -14.59 26.91
CA ASP A 435 -6.14 -15.49 25.79
C ASP A 435 -6.50 -14.72 24.51
N THR A 436 -5.68 -14.83 23.48
CA THR A 436 -5.87 -14.20 22.17
C THR A 436 -7.22 -14.59 21.52
N GLY A 437 -7.69 -15.80 21.72
CA GLY A 437 -8.98 -16.27 21.19
C GLY A 437 -10.20 -15.52 21.73
N SER A 438 -10.06 -14.83 22.86
CA SER A 438 -11.15 -14.08 23.51
C SER A 438 -10.92 -12.56 23.55
N VAL A 439 -9.72 -12.06 23.22
CA VAL A 439 -9.37 -10.63 23.36
C VAL A 439 -10.32 -9.74 22.57
N MET A 440 -10.64 -10.10 21.33
CA MET A 440 -11.50 -9.27 20.49
C MET A 440 -12.96 -9.27 20.98
N ARG A 441 -13.48 -10.37 21.49
CA ARG A 441 -14.82 -10.39 22.12
C ARG A 441 -14.89 -9.48 23.34
N ARG A 442 -13.85 -9.45 24.18
CA ARG A 442 -13.77 -8.53 25.32
C ARG A 442 -13.67 -7.08 24.87
N ALA A 443 -12.88 -6.79 23.81
CA ALA A 443 -12.77 -5.46 23.26
C ALA A 443 -14.10 -4.95 22.68
N VAL A 444 -14.80 -5.79 21.93
CA VAL A 444 -16.13 -5.48 21.37
C VAL A 444 -17.16 -5.26 22.46
N ALA A 445 -17.18 -6.08 23.52
CA ALA A 445 -18.07 -5.89 24.67
C ALA A 445 -17.79 -4.56 25.38
N ALA A 446 -16.53 -4.24 25.66
CA ALA A 446 -16.15 -2.97 26.27
C ALA A 446 -16.52 -1.76 25.38
N ALA A 447 -16.32 -1.87 24.06
CA ALA A 447 -16.69 -0.83 23.12
C ALA A 447 -18.21 -0.60 23.07
N ARG A 448 -19.02 -1.67 23.11
CA ARG A 448 -20.49 -1.58 23.17
C ARG A 448 -20.95 -0.82 24.42
N ASP A 449 -20.36 -1.09 25.58
CA ASP A 449 -20.75 -0.45 26.84
C ASP A 449 -20.41 1.05 26.87
N LEU A 450 -19.47 1.50 26.02
CA LEU A 450 -19.04 2.91 25.89
C LEU A 450 -19.80 3.67 24.80
N ALA A 451 -20.28 2.95 23.76
CA ALA A 451 -20.91 3.55 22.60
C ALA A 451 -22.34 4.03 22.88
N ARG A 452 -22.79 5.03 22.13
CA ARG A 452 -24.16 5.58 22.17
C ARG A 452 -24.75 5.58 20.76
N PRO A 453 -26.08 5.60 20.62
CA PRO A 453 -26.72 5.76 19.31
C PRO A 453 -26.14 6.99 18.56
N GLY A 454 -25.76 6.82 17.30
CA GLY A 454 -25.08 7.80 16.48
C GLY A 454 -23.56 7.69 16.48
N ASP A 455 -22.96 6.85 17.35
CA ASP A 455 -21.52 6.62 17.38
C ASP A 455 -21.06 5.57 16.37
N THR A 456 -19.75 5.57 16.15
CA THR A 456 -19.04 4.50 15.43
C THR A 456 -18.03 3.83 16.35
N VAL A 457 -18.11 2.50 16.47
CA VAL A 457 -17.01 1.68 16.98
C VAL A 457 -16.07 1.39 15.83
N LEU A 458 -14.86 1.95 15.88
CA LEU A 458 -13.88 1.87 14.81
C LEU A 458 -12.67 1.03 15.26
N LEU A 459 -12.47 -0.13 14.62
CA LEU A 459 -11.21 -0.85 14.71
C LEU A 459 -10.20 -0.21 13.75
N ALA A 460 -9.37 0.73 14.22
CA ALA A 460 -8.25 1.32 13.49
C ALA A 460 -7.00 1.23 14.38
N PRO A 461 -6.32 0.10 14.42
CA PRO A 461 -5.45 -0.28 15.53
C PRO A 461 -4.23 0.60 15.76
N ALA A 462 -3.76 1.32 14.75
CA ALA A 462 -2.51 2.08 14.75
C ALA A 462 -1.24 1.25 14.96
N GLY A 463 -1.36 -0.06 15.26
CA GLY A 463 -0.29 -1.01 15.50
C GLY A 463 -0.39 -2.25 14.62
N ALA A 464 0.74 -2.92 14.36
CA ALA A 464 0.75 -4.19 13.65
C ALA A 464 0.09 -5.29 14.51
N SER A 465 -0.43 -6.34 13.85
CA SER A 465 -1.26 -7.36 14.51
C SER A 465 -0.46 -8.51 15.14
N MET A 466 0.82 -8.65 14.78
CA MET A 466 1.60 -9.88 14.98
C MET A 466 2.01 -10.17 16.44
N ASP A 467 1.59 -9.35 17.38
CA ASP A 467 1.69 -9.63 18.82
C ASP A 467 0.59 -10.58 19.32
N GLN A 468 -0.62 -10.51 18.73
CA GLN A 468 -1.78 -11.32 19.14
C GLN A 468 -2.48 -12.03 17.97
N PHE A 469 -2.26 -11.64 16.73
CA PHE A 469 -2.91 -12.21 15.54
C PHE A 469 -1.87 -12.46 14.45
N ALA A 470 -2.03 -13.52 13.67
CA ALA A 470 -1.10 -13.86 12.60
C ALA A 470 -1.06 -12.80 11.47
N SER A 471 -2.15 -12.04 11.30
CA SER A 471 -2.25 -10.98 10.30
C SER A 471 -3.30 -9.93 10.68
N TYR A 472 -3.27 -8.77 10.02
CA TYR A 472 -4.34 -7.77 10.14
C TYR A 472 -5.69 -8.34 9.67
N ALA A 473 -5.71 -9.25 8.71
CA ALA A 473 -6.93 -9.88 8.23
C ALA A 473 -7.57 -10.74 9.34
N GLN A 474 -6.79 -11.60 9.98
CA GLN A 474 -7.26 -12.39 11.12
C GLN A 474 -7.80 -11.50 12.26
N ARG A 475 -7.14 -10.36 12.54
CA ARG A 475 -7.61 -9.40 13.54
C ARG A 475 -8.96 -8.78 13.14
N GLY A 476 -9.13 -8.40 11.88
CA GLY A 476 -10.40 -7.88 11.35
C GLY A 476 -11.50 -8.93 11.33
N GLU A 477 -11.22 -10.17 10.94
CA GLU A 477 -12.16 -11.29 11.00
C GLU A 477 -12.62 -11.57 12.43
N ALA A 478 -11.69 -11.54 13.39
CA ALA A 478 -12.03 -11.70 14.81
C ALA A 478 -12.95 -10.58 15.31
N PHE A 479 -12.73 -9.34 14.86
CA PHE A 479 -13.60 -8.21 15.16
C PHE A 479 -15.00 -8.40 14.55
N ALA A 480 -15.07 -8.74 13.27
CA ALA A 480 -16.35 -8.97 12.58
C ALA A 480 -17.14 -10.11 13.23
N THR A 481 -16.46 -11.20 13.60
CA THR A 481 -17.08 -12.34 14.32
C THR A 481 -17.62 -11.90 15.67
N ALA A 482 -16.81 -11.18 16.47
CA ALA A 482 -17.23 -10.72 17.79
C ALA A 482 -18.42 -9.74 17.72
N VAL A 483 -18.48 -8.90 16.68
CA VAL A 483 -19.62 -7.99 16.43
C VAL A 483 -20.86 -8.76 15.99
N ALA A 484 -20.71 -9.85 15.24
CA ALA A 484 -21.86 -10.68 14.84
C ALA A 484 -22.49 -11.44 16.03
N GLU A 485 -21.71 -11.70 17.09
CA GLU A 485 -22.16 -12.36 18.33
C GLU A 485 -22.89 -11.41 19.29
N LEU A 486 -22.88 -10.07 19.07
CA LEU A 486 -23.67 -9.10 19.84
C LEU A 486 -25.17 -9.20 19.55
#